data_f0a8b190059be2fbcd165a89b6fa427c
#
_entry.id   f0a8b190059be2fbcd165a89b6fa427c
#
_cell.length_a   1.000
_cell.length_b   1.000
_cell.length_c   1.000
_cell.angle_alpha   90.00
_cell.angle_beta   90.00
_cell.angle_gamma   90.00
#
_symmetry.space_group_name_H-M   'P 1'
#
loop_
_entity.id
_entity.type
_entity.pdbx_description
1 polymer ?
#
loop_
_entity_poly.entity_id
_entity_poly.type
_entity_poly.pdbx_seq_one_letter_code
_entity_poly.pdbx_strand_id
1 'polypeptide(L)'
;MMKMNKRLLEILAGKPDLMINFPEWMLPHSIIKEIRATENVAIAEIAGRDSVAAVVRACELRPIMAIVPTLAYTGTEYGNWETPLEKVTLLRKNLKQKKIRVFDPVILGSPKFWWMLCGRYSTHLSGQFTSYSHCVGCHLYFHTIRIPVSRILRIKVIIGGERESHDGRIKINQVKVALDAYQSFLKKFNIELFLPLRNIKSGKEIEAIVGEAWDEGDQQLSCVLSKNYVEADGTVSLHEEAIIKYLREFAFEKAEEGIKPYLEKIHSDE
;
A
#
# COMPACT_ATOMS: atom_id res chain seq x y z
N MET A 1 -21.06 13.23 1.39
CA MET A 1 -20.25 12.50 0.41
C MET A 1 -19.61 13.39 -0.66
N MET A 2 -20.33 14.18 -1.46
CA MET A 2 -19.77 14.97 -2.56
C MET A 2 -18.68 16.00 -2.18
N LYS A 3 -18.79 16.71 -1.04
CA LYS A 3 -17.78 17.69 -0.58
C LYS A 3 -16.46 17.03 -0.12
N MET A 4 -16.53 15.84 0.46
CA MET A 4 -15.33 15.11 0.90
C MET A 4 -14.53 14.61 -0.30
N ASN A 5 -15.19 14.03 -1.30
CA ASN A 5 -14.54 13.58 -2.53
C ASN A 5 -13.77 14.72 -3.24
N LYS A 6 -14.35 15.92 -3.33
CA LYS A 6 -13.67 17.07 -3.96
C LYS A 6 -12.37 17.44 -3.23
N ARG A 7 -12.38 17.52 -1.89
CA ARG A 7 -11.17 17.79 -1.10
C ARG A 7 -10.11 16.70 -1.24
N LEU A 8 -10.52 15.44 -1.24
CA LEU A 8 -9.60 14.31 -1.46
C LEU A 8 -8.96 14.38 -2.84
N LEU A 9 -9.73 14.70 -3.88
CA LEU A 9 -9.21 14.85 -5.24
C LEU A 9 -8.25 16.06 -5.36
N GLU A 10 -8.51 17.16 -4.66
CA GLU A 10 -7.60 18.31 -4.59
C GLU A 10 -6.24 17.92 -3.96
N ILE A 11 -6.25 17.12 -2.89
CA ILE A 11 -5.01 16.60 -2.29
C ILE A 11 -4.28 15.69 -3.27
N LEU A 12 -4.98 14.76 -3.91
CA LEU A 12 -4.37 13.84 -4.87
C LEU A 12 -3.80 14.57 -6.09
N ALA A 13 -4.40 15.69 -6.51
CA ALA A 13 -3.85 16.55 -7.56
C ALA A 13 -2.60 17.31 -7.10
N GLY A 14 -2.60 17.86 -5.88
CA GLY A 14 -1.48 18.63 -5.31
C GLY A 14 -0.35 17.80 -4.74
N LYS A 15 -0.62 16.55 -4.38
CA LYS A 15 0.34 15.59 -3.80
C LYS A 15 1.27 16.19 -2.73
N PRO A 16 0.72 16.82 -1.68
CA PRO A 16 1.52 17.36 -0.58
C PRO A 16 2.21 16.24 0.20
N ASP A 17 3.16 16.58 1.08
CA ASP A 17 3.68 15.60 2.04
C ASP A 17 2.63 15.33 3.13
N LEU A 18 2.08 14.12 3.15
CA LEU A 18 1.07 13.66 4.09
C LEU A 18 1.52 12.37 4.77
N MET A 19 2.61 12.42 5.53
CA MET A 19 3.06 11.29 6.35
C MET A 19 2.59 11.38 7.81
N ILE A 20 2.45 12.61 8.35
CA ILE A 20 1.98 12.86 9.72
C ILE A 20 1.05 14.08 9.83
N ASN A 21 1.14 15.04 8.91
CA ASN A 21 0.36 16.27 8.95
C ASN A 21 -0.90 16.11 8.10
N PHE A 22 -1.86 15.35 8.63
CA PHE A 22 -3.14 15.17 7.96
C PHE A 22 -4.05 16.39 8.23
N PRO A 23 -4.79 16.90 7.23
CA PRO A 23 -5.83 17.89 7.46
C PRO A 23 -6.84 17.39 8.49
N GLU A 24 -7.25 18.28 9.44
CA GLU A 24 -8.20 17.94 10.51
C GLU A 24 -9.49 17.30 9.98
N TRP A 25 -9.99 17.75 8.82
CA TRP A 25 -11.19 17.19 8.20
C TRP A 25 -10.98 15.76 7.67
N MET A 26 -9.73 15.31 7.41
CA MET A 26 -9.42 13.97 6.94
C MET A 26 -9.23 13.01 8.11
N LEU A 27 -8.53 13.44 9.15
CA LEU A 27 -8.25 12.64 10.33
C LEU A 27 -8.46 13.46 11.62
N PRO A 28 -9.74 13.73 12.00
CA PRO A 28 -10.07 14.49 13.20
C PRO A 28 -9.60 13.79 14.48
N HIS A 29 -9.26 14.56 15.50
CA HIS A 29 -8.90 14.03 16.82
C HIS A 29 -9.96 13.09 17.41
N SER A 30 -11.25 13.36 17.19
CA SER A 30 -12.34 12.49 17.63
C SER A 30 -12.28 11.12 16.97
N ILE A 31 -11.97 11.05 15.67
CA ILE A 31 -11.81 9.80 14.92
C ILE A 31 -10.54 9.05 15.37
N ILE A 32 -9.43 9.75 15.59
CA ILE A 32 -8.22 9.12 16.14
C ILE A 32 -8.52 8.45 17.50
N LYS A 33 -9.22 9.16 18.40
CA LYS A 33 -9.63 8.61 19.70
C LYS A 33 -10.54 7.39 19.56
N GLU A 34 -11.49 7.45 18.64
CA GLU A 34 -12.40 6.34 18.36
C GLU A 34 -11.66 5.12 17.82
N ILE A 35 -10.77 5.31 16.84
CA ILE A 35 -9.93 4.23 16.29
C ILE A 35 -9.08 3.59 17.40
N ARG A 36 -8.42 4.40 18.24
CA ARG A 36 -7.59 3.92 19.36
C ARG A 36 -8.38 3.16 20.43
N ALA A 37 -9.67 3.45 20.58
CA ALA A 37 -10.56 2.78 21.52
C ALA A 37 -11.21 1.51 20.94
N THR A 38 -11.13 1.32 19.63
CA THR A 38 -11.70 0.15 18.95
C THR A 38 -10.70 -1.00 18.96
N GLU A 39 -11.13 -2.17 19.36
CA GLU A 39 -10.31 -3.39 19.30
C GLU A 39 -10.21 -3.94 17.89
N ASN A 40 -9.13 -4.68 17.60
CA ASN A 40 -8.93 -5.41 16.35
C ASN A 40 -9.14 -4.54 15.08
N VAL A 41 -8.55 -3.35 15.09
CA VAL A 41 -8.53 -2.46 13.92
C VAL A 41 -7.34 -2.80 13.04
N ALA A 42 -7.54 -2.78 11.72
CA ALA A 42 -6.44 -2.91 10.75
C ALA A 42 -6.41 -1.72 9.79
N ILE A 43 -5.22 -1.33 9.36
CA ILE A 43 -5.02 -0.45 8.20
C ILE A 43 -5.13 -1.30 6.94
N ALA A 44 -5.83 -0.80 5.92
CA ALA A 44 -5.91 -1.46 4.63
C ALA A 44 -5.24 -0.61 3.55
N GLU A 45 -4.38 -1.22 2.76
CA GLU A 45 -3.82 -0.61 1.55
C GLU A 45 -4.83 -0.74 0.42
N ILE A 46 -5.48 0.35 0.03
CA ILE A 46 -6.50 0.32 -1.03
C ILE A 46 -5.95 0.95 -2.31
N ALA A 47 -5.99 0.17 -3.39
CA ALA A 47 -5.60 0.61 -4.72
C ALA A 47 -6.58 0.09 -5.79
N GLY A 48 -6.70 -1.22 -5.91
CA GLY A 48 -7.52 -1.90 -6.92
C GLY A 48 -8.32 -3.07 -6.35
N ARG A 49 -8.71 -3.99 -7.22
CA ARG A 49 -9.50 -5.19 -6.90
C ARG A 49 -8.85 -6.06 -5.83
N ASP A 50 -7.58 -6.41 -6.03
CA ASP A 50 -6.88 -7.34 -5.15
C ASP A 50 -6.79 -6.79 -3.71
N SER A 51 -6.66 -5.48 -3.55
CA SER A 51 -6.67 -4.87 -2.22
C SER A 51 -8.03 -4.96 -1.51
N VAL A 52 -9.14 -4.81 -2.23
CA VAL A 52 -10.49 -5.02 -1.66
C VAL A 52 -10.67 -6.49 -1.27
N ALA A 53 -10.31 -7.42 -2.17
CA ALA A 53 -10.36 -8.85 -1.89
C ALA A 53 -9.52 -9.23 -0.67
N ALA A 54 -8.34 -8.64 -0.51
CA ALA A 54 -7.47 -8.87 0.64
C ALA A 54 -8.16 -8.50 1.95
N VAL A 55 -8.81 -7.34 2.00
CA VAL A 55 -9.52 -6.93 3.22
C VAL A 55 -10.71 -7.85 3.51
N VAL A 56 -11.52 -8.20 2.51
CA VAL A 56 -12.64 -9.14 2.67
C VAL A 56 -12.14 -10.48 3.22
N ARG A 57 -11.08 -11.01 2.63
CA ARG A 57 -10.45 -12.26 3.05
C ARG A 57 -9.81 -12.18 4.44
N ALA A 58 -9.16 -11.06 4.77
CA ALA A 58 -8.60 -10.82 6.10
C ALA A 58 -9.69 -10.89 7.18
N CYS A 59 -10.84 -10.27 6.93
CA CYS A 59 -11.98 -10.29 7.85
C CYS A 59 -12.67 -11.66 7.97
N GLU A 60 -12.41 -12.59 7.08
CA GLU A 60 -12.84 -13.99 7.20
C GLU A 60 -11.86 -14.82 8.04
N LEU A 61 -10.58 -14.48 7.96
CA LEU A 61 -9.52 -15.23 8.63
C LEU A 61 -9.24 -14.76 10.07
N ARG A 62 -9.66 -13.52 10.40
CA ARG A 62 -9.35 -12.89 11.70
C ARG A 62 -10.55 -12.07 12.20
N PRO A 63 -10.69 -11.92 13.52
CA PRO A 63 -11.76 -11.13 14.13
C PRO A 63 -11.48 -9.63 14.02
N ILE A 64 -11.45 -9.09 12.80
CA ILE A 64 -11.26 -7.66 12.54
C ILE A 64 -12.61 -6.96 12.75
N MET A 65 -12.62 -5.91 13.59
CA MET A 65 -13.83 -5.15 13.93
C MET A 65 -13.94 -3.85 13.14
N ALA A 66 -12.81 -3.29 12.73
CA ALA A 66 -12.80 -2.07 11.94
C ALA A 66 -11.61 -1.99 10.99
N ILE A 67 -11.82 -1.28 9.88
CA ILE A 67 -10.82 -1.04 8.84
C ILE A 67 -10.61 0.47 8.68
N VAL A 68 -9.35 0.89 8.65
CA VAL A 68 -8.92 2.22 8.22
C VAL A 68 -8.34 2.09 6.80
N PRO A 69 -9.13 2.43 5.76
CA PRO A 69 -8.63 2.41 4.38
C PRO A 69 -7.58 3.51 4.21
N THR A 70 -6.52 3.20 3.49
CA THR A 70 -5.49 4.18 3.13
C THR A 70 -5.28 4.17 1.63
N LEU A 71 -5.23 5.36 1.03
CA LEU A 71 -4.88 5.58 -0.38
C LEU A 71 -3.52 6.26 -0.42
N ALA A 72 -2.59 5.68 -1.13
CA ALA A 72 -1.24 6.20 -1.20
C ALA A 72 -0.90 6.72 -2.59
N TYR A 73 -0.09 7.78 -2.66
CA TYR A 73 0.46 8.30 -3.90
C TYR A 73 1.99 8.40 -3.85
N THR A 74 2.61 8.26 -5.01
CA THR A 74 4.06 8.40 -5.20
C THR A 74 4.40 9.63 -6.03
N GLY A 75 3.53 9.98 -6.96
CA GLY A 75 3.74 10.98 -8.02
C GLY A 75 3.93 10.35 -9.40
N THR A 76 3.96 9.04 -9.50
CA THR A 76 4.12 8.29 -10.77
C THR A 76 2.81 7.77 -11.34
N GLU A 77 1.71 7.94 -10.60
CA GLU A 77 0.38 7.49 -11.00
C GLU A 77 -0.29 8.50 -11.94
N TYR A 78 -1.09 7.96 -12.86
CA TYR A 78 -2.00 8.73 -13.70
C TYR A 78 -3.33 7.99 -13.88
N GLY A 79 -4.36 8.71 -14.33
CA GLY A 79 -5.71 8.17 -14.52
C GLY A 79 -6.74 8.85 -13.62
N ASN A 80 -7.89 8.21 -13.46
CA ASN A 80 -8.98 8.75 -12.65
C ASN A 80 -8.82 8.40 -11.16
N TRP A 81 -8.53 9.41 -10.34
CA TRP A 81 -8.36 9.26 -8.89
C TRP A 81 -9.68 9.02 -8.12
N GLU A 82 -10.84 9.09 -8.77
CA GLU A 82 -12.09 8.63 -8.16
C GLU A 82 -12.10 7.11 -8.01
N THR A 83 -11.41 6.39 -8.89
CA THR A 83 -11.37 4.93 -8.90
C THR A 83 -10.94 4.31 -7.57
N PRO A 84 -9.84 4.72 -6.90
CA PRO A 84 -9.51 4.20 -5.56
C PRO A 84 -10.58 4.52 -4.50
N LEU A 85 -11.29 5.66 -4.61
CA LEU A 85 -12.39 6.00 -3.71
C LEU A 85 -13.61 5.09 -3.91
N GLU A 86 -13.87 4.72 -5.17
CA GLU A 86 -14.90 3.73 -5.50
C GLU A 86 -14.59 2.36 -4.88
N LYS A 87 -13.30 1.98 -4.81
CA LYS A 87 -12.89 0.72 -4.15
C LYS A 87 -13.18 0.75 -2.64
N VAL A 88 -13.05 1.90 -1.99
CA VAL A 88 -13.49 2.06 -0.58
C VAL A 88 -15.00 1.89 -0.46
N THR A 89 -15.77 2.39 -1.43
CA THR A 89 -17.23 2.22 -1.47
C THR A 89 -17.61 0.75 -1.66
N LEU A 90 -16.95 0.05 -2.58
CA LEU A 90 -17.09 -1.38 -2.80
C LEU A 90 -16.74 -2.17 -1.54
N LEU A 91 -15.66 -1.84 -0.85
CA LEU A 91 -15.29 -2.45 0.40
C LEU A 91 -16.38 -2.30 1.47
N ARG A 92 -16.95 -1.10 1.62
CA ARG A 92 -18.07 -0.84 2.53
C ARG A 92 -19.27 -1.72 2.23
N LYS A 93 -19.62 -1.88 0.93
CA LYS A 93 -20.70 -2.75 0.48
C LYS A 93 -20.45 -4.20 0.90
N ASN A 94 -19.26 -4.73 0.65
CA ASN A 94 -18.87 -6.11 0.96
C ASN A 94 -18.87 -6.40 2.47
N LEU A 95 -18.46 -5.44 3.30
CA LEU A 95 -18.33 -5.63 4.74
C LEU A 95 -19.59 -5.27 5.54
N LYS A 96 -20.61 -4.70 4.90
CA LYS A 96 -21.86 -4.25 5.56
C LYS A 96 -22.55 -5.38 6.33
N GLN A 97 -22.69 -6.54 5.72
CA GLN A 97 -23.35 -7.68 6.34
C GLN A 97 -22.55 -8.27 7.52
N LYS A 98 -21.24 -8.14 7.49
CA LYS A 98 -20.33 -8.61 8.56
C LYS A 98 -20.28 -7.62 9.74
N LYS A 99 -21.00 -6.49 9.68
CA LYS A 99 -21.01 -5.41 10.69
C LYS A 99 -19.62 -4.85 11.01
N ILE A 100 -18.69 -4.96 10.07
CA ILE A 100 -17.33 -4.42 10.22
C ILE A 100 -17.37 -2.94 9.82
N ARG A 101 -16.85 -2.08 10.70
CA ARG A 101 -16.79 -0.66 10.44
C ARG A 101 -15.70 -0.34 9.44
N VAL A 102 -16.00 0.46 8.42
CA VAL A 102 -15.02 0.99 7.47
C VAL A 102 -14.99 2.51 7.62
N PHE A 103 -13.91 3.03 8.19
CA PHE A 103 -13.70 4.48 8.37
C PHE A 103 -13.58 5.18 7.01
N ASP A 104 -13.58 6.51 7.03
CA ASP A 104 -13.28 7.27 5.83
C ASP A 104 -11.80 7.08 5.44
N PRO A 105 -11.48 7.11 4.13
CA PRO A 105 -10.13 6.84 3.67
C PRO A 105 -9.16 7.95 4.09
N VAL A 106 -7.99 7.54 4.57
CA VAL A 106 -6.85 8.43 4.81
C VAL A 106 -5.96 8.42 3.60
N ILE A 107 -5.80 9.58 2.96
CA ILE A 107 -4.85 9.75 1.86
C ILE A 107 -3.49 10.13 2.43
N LEU A 108 -2.47 9.44 2.01
CA LEU A 108 -1.10 9.65 2.45
C LEU A 108 -0.11 9.50 1.30
N GLY A 109 1.05 10.07 1.48
CA GLY A 109 2.12 9.99 0.50
C GLY A 109 3.17 11.06 0.71
N SER A 110 4.34 10.84 0.16
CA SER A 110 5.42 11.80 0.08
C SER A 110 6.22 11.57 -1.21
N PRO A 111 5.97 12.35 -2.28
CA PRO A 111 6.76 12.25 -3.50
C PRO A 111 8.25 12.46 -3.27
N LYS A 112 8.63 13.27 -2.27
CA LYS A 112 10.04 13.46 -1.89
C LYS A 112 10.66 12.20 -1.33
N PHE A 113 9.93 11.49 -0.46
CA PHE A 113 10.39 10.23 0.10
C PHE A 113 10.47 9.14 -0.98
N TRP A 114 9.43 9.02 -1.83
CA TRP A 114 9.47 8.10 -2.95
C TRP A 114 10.67 8.38 -3.86
N TRP A 115 10.92 9.65 -4.19
CA TRP A 115 12.05 10.04 -5.03
C TRP A 115 13.40 9.71 -4.38
N MET A 116 13.54 9.91 -3.07
CA MET A 116 14.74 9.54 -2.30
C MET A 116 14.97 8.02 -2.32
N LEU A 117 13.91 7.22 -2.15
CA LEU A 117 14.00 5.77 -2.09
C LEU A 117 14.16 5.12 -3.48
N CYS A 118 13.42 5.59 -4.48
CA CYS A 118 13.30 4.92 -5.78
C CYS A 118 13.91 5.73 -6.94
N GLY A 119 13.72 7.05 -6.98
CA GLY A 119 14.00 7.85 -8.17
C GLY A 119 15.42 8.38 -8.23
N ARG A 120 15.92 8.99 -7.15
CA ARG A 120 17.18 9.75 -7.10
C ARG A 120 18.40 8.96 -7.54
N TYR A 121 18.46 7.69 -7.19
CA TYR A 121 19.62 6.84 -7.42
C TYR A 121 19.40 5.82 -8.54
N SER A 122 18.35 5.94 -9.35
CA SER A 122 17.94 4.90 -10.31
C SER A 122 19.07 4.46 -11.25
N THR A 123 19.82 5.40 -11.83
CA THR A 123 20.95 5.08 -12.73
C THR A 123 22.05 4.33 -11.98
N HIS A 124 22.41 4.76 -10.78
CA HIS A 124 23.42 4.10 -9.95
C HIS A 124 22.97 2.68 -9.56
N LEU A 125 21.73 2.55 -9.11
CA LEU A 125 21.16 1.26 -8.70
C LEU A 125 21.04 0.28 -9.86
N SER A 126 20.70 0.76 -11.06
CA SER A 126 20.68 -0.07 -12.28
C SER A 126 22.06 -0.61 -12.65
N GLY A 127 23.13 0.15 -12.36
CA GLY A 127 24.51 -0.31 -12.56
C GLY A 127 25.01 -1.25 -11.46
N GLN A 128 24.51 -1.10 -10.23
CA GLN A 128 24.97 -1.85 -9.07
C GLN A 128 24.22 -3.17 -8.86
N PHE A 129 22.93 -3.20 -9.17
CA PHE A 129 22.06 -4.34 -8.92
C PHE A 129 21.48 -4.88 -10.23
N THR A 130 21.82 -6.11 -10.57
CA THR A 130 21.24 -6.82 -11.72
C THR A 130 19.72 -6.86 -11.57
N SER A 131 19.00 -6.59 -12.66
CA SER A 131 17.53 -6.56 -12.67
C SER A 131 16.90 -5.58 -11.67
N TYR A 132 17.57 -4.44 -11.40
CA TYR A 132 16.96 -3.38 -10.60
C TYR A 132 15.63 -2.94 -11.20
N SER A 133 14.63 -2.78 -10.34
CA SER A 133 13.33 -2.24 -10.72
C SER A 133 12.81 -1.28 -9.66
N HIS A 134 12.36 -0.11 -10.11
CA HIS A 134 11.65 0.84 -9.24
C HIS A 134 10.45 0.21 -8.53
N CYS A 135 9.80 -0.78 -9.16
CA CYS A 135 8.61 -1.43 -8.59
C CYS A 135 8.90 -2.10 -7.25
N VAL A 136 10.09 -2.68 -7.05
CA VAL A 136 10.47 -3.31 -5.76
C VAL A 136 10.59 -2.26 -4.66
N GLY A 137 11.31 -1.17 -4.89
CA GLY A 137 11.42 -0.07 -3.94
C GLY A 137 10.09 0.67 -3.72
N CYS A 138 9.28 0.80 -4.76
CA CYS A 138 7.96 1.42 -4.70
C CYS A 138 7.00 0.66 -3.78
N HIS A 139 6.99 -0.68 -3.81
CA HIS A 139 6.18 -1.46 -2.87
C HIS A 139 6.70 -1.35 -1.44
N LEU A 140 8.02 -1.36 -1.24
CA LEU A 140 8.58 -1.04 0.08
C LEU A 140 8.13 0.35 0.56
N TYR A 141 8.14 1.36 -0.33
CA TYR A 141 7.63 2.69 -0.02
C TYR A 141 6.17 2.65 0.44
N PHE A 142 5.27 1.97 -0.28
CA PHE A 142 3.86 1.89 0.09
C PHE A 142 3.65 1.32 1.49
N HIS A 143 4.39 0.29 1.87
CA HIS A 143 4.32 -0.25 3.23
C HIS A 143 4.92 0.73 4.25
N THR A 144 6.07 1.34 3.92
CA THR A 144 6.83 2.20 4.84
C THR A 144 6.09 3.48 5.21
N ILE A 145 5.42 4.15 4.25
CA ILE A 145 4.68 5.39 4.53
C ILE A 145 3.48 5.19 5.47
N ARG A 146 3.04 3.95 5.68
CA ARG A 146 1.98 3.61 6.63
C ARG A 146 2.46 3.43 8.06
N ILE A 147 3.78 3.35 8.28
CA ILE A 147 4.35 3.21 9.63
C ILE A 147 3.99 4.40 10.52
N PRO A 148 4.16 5.68 10.10
CA PRO A 148 3.72 6.82 10.91
C PRO A 148 2.22 6.79 11.23
N VAL A 149 1.36 6.48 10.25
CA VAL A 149 -0.09 6.33 10.48
C VAL A 149 -0.40 5.23 11.49
N SER A 150 0.28 4.08 11.36
CA SER A 150 0.15 2.98 12.31
C SER A 150 0.48 3.43 13.75
N ARG A 151 1.53 4.26 13.93
CA ARG A 151 1.90 4.84 15.23
C ARG A 151 0.83 5.80 15.75
N ILE A 152 0.41 6.77 14.92
CA ILE A 152 -0.63 7.74 15.28
C ILE A 152 -1.92 7.02 15.70
N LEU A 153 -2.32 6.00 14.98
CA LEU A 153 -3.57 5.27 15.24
C LEU A 153 -3.43 4.12 16.25
N ARG A 154 -2.20 3.75 16.64
CA ARG A 154 -1.89 2.58 17.50
C ARG A 154 -2.35 1.25 16.89
N ILE A 155 -2.30 1.14 15.56
CA ILE A 155 -2.67 -0.07 14.83
C ILE A 155 -1.40 -0.84 14.49
N LYS A 156 -1.41 -2.18 14.68
CA LYS A 156 -0.24 -3.05 14.44
C LYS A 156 -0.38 -3.96 13.22
N VAL A 157 -1.51 -3.89 12.51
CA VAL A 157 -1.78 -4.74 11.35
C VAL A 157 -2.03 -3.87 10.13
N ILE A 158 -1.27 -4.12 9.07
CA ILE A 158 -1.49 -3.55 7.74
C ILE A 158 -1.88 -4.70 6.82
N ILE A 159 -3.00 -4.57 6.13
CA ILE A 159 -3.48 -5.55 5.16
C ILE A 159 -3.05 -5.09 3.77
N GLY A 160 -2.24 -5.89 3.08
CA GLY A 160 -1.84 -5.67 1.69
C GLY A 160 -2.53 -6.64 0.73
N GLY A 161 -2.64 -6.20 -0.52
CA GLY A 161 -3.30 -6.96 -1.60
C GLY A 161 -2.36 -7.82 -2.44
N GLU A 162 -1.09 -7.94 -2.06
CA GLU A 162 -0.07 -8.65 -2.79
C GLU A 162 -0.30 -10.17 -2.78
N ARG A 163 0.04 -10.80 -3.90
CA ARG A 163 0.02 -12.25 -4.07
C ARG A 163 1.19 -12.72 -4.93
N GLU A 164 1.70 -13.91 -4.68
CA GLU A 164 2.88 -14.43 -5.39
C GLU A 164 2.60 -14.83 -6.84
N SER A 165 1.34 -15.09 -7.19
CA SER A 165 0.94 -15.58 -8.52
C SER A 165 -0.10 -14.66 -9.17
N HIS A 166 0.03 -14.43 -10.47
CA HIS A 166 -0.82 -13.52 -11.26
C HIS A 166 -1.23 -14.18 -12.58
N ASP A 167 -1.90 -15.34 -12.51
CA ASP A 167 -2.33 -16.09 -13.70
C ASP A 167 -1.17 -16.36 -14.65
N GLY A 168 -0.01 -16.80 -14.10
CA GLY A 168 1.22 -17.09 -14.84
C GLY A 168 2.12 -15.89 -15.13
N ARG A 169 1.69 -14.66 -14.85
CA ARG A 169 2.53 -13.47 -15.00
C ARG A 169 3.42 -13.26 -13.77
N ILE A 170 4.65 -12.82 -13.98
CA ILE A 170 5.59 -12.46 -12.91
C ILE A 170 5.47 -10.95 -12.62
N LYS A 171 5.26 -10.61 -11.35
CA LYS A 171 5.42 -9.24 -10.83
C LYS A 171 6.62 -9.24 -9.89
N ILE A 172 7.72 -8.66 -10.32
CA ILE A 172 9.01 -8.69 -9.59
C ILE A 172 8.92 -8.16 -8.15
N ASN A 173 8.03 -7.23 -7.91
CA ASN A 173 7.75 -6.64 -6.60
C ASN A 173 6.84 -7.49 -5.71
N GLN A 174 6.30 -8.61 -6.23
CA GLN A 174 5.40 -9.52 -5.52
C GLN A 174 5.89 -10.98 -5.52
N VAL A 175 7.13 -11.22 -5.92
CA VAL A 175 7.75 -12.54 -5.76
C VAL A 175 7.98 -12.86 -4.29
N LYS A 176 8.05 -14.14 -3.95
CA LYS A 176 8.17 -14.61 -2.56
C LYS A 176 9.23 -13.86 -1.76
N VAL A 177 10.43 -13.72 -2.31
CA VAL A 177 11.56 -13.08 -1.62
C VAL A 177 11.33 -11.60 -1.32
N ALA A 178 10.62 -10.88 -2.21
CA ALA A 178 10.26 -9.49 -1.99
C ALA A 178 9.20 -9.35 -0.88
N LEU A 179 8.15 -10.19 -0.92
CA LEU A 179 7.10 -10.18 0.10
C LEU A 179 7.63 -10.55 1.48
N ASP A 180 8.50 -11.57 1.59
CA ASP A 180 9.17 -11.96 2.84
C ASP A 180 10.03 -10.80 3.39
N ALA A 181 10.72 -10.09 2.50
CA ALA A 181 11.55 -8.96 2.86
C ALA A 181 10.72 -7.77 3.39
N TYR A 182 9.59 -7.42 2.75
CA TYR A 182 8.69 -6.37 3.23
C TYR A 182 8.08 -6.71 4.58
N GLN A 183 7.63 -7.95 4.78
CA GLN A 183 7.12 -8.43 6.07
C GLN A 183 8.18 -8.33 7.16
N SER A 184 9.41 -8.76 6.86
CA SER A 184 10.56 -8.65 7.79
C SER A 184 10.88 -7.20 8.13
N PHE A 185 10.81 -6.28 7.15
CA PHE A 185 11.05 -4.86 7.37
C PHE A 185 10.02 -4.24 8.31
N LEU A 186 8.73 -4.45 8.07
CA LEU A 186 7.67 -3.90 8.92
C LEU A 186 7.70 -4.48 10.34
N LYS A 187 8.11 -5.73 10.49
CA LYS A 187 8.27 -6.39 11.80
C LYS A 187 9.26 -5.65 12.72
N LYS A 188 10.30 -4.98 12.18
CA LYS A 188 11.21 -4.13 12.97
C LYS A 188 10.47 -3.00 13.69
N PHE A 189 9.35 -2.53 13.14
CA PHE A 189 8.49 -1.47 13.70
C PHE A 189 7.34 -2.02 14.54
N ASN A 190 7.35 -3.33 14.83
CA ASN A 190 6.26 -4.02 15.53
C ASN A 190 4.91 -3.94 14.76
N ILE A 191 4.99 -4.00 13.43
CA ILE A 191 3.85 -4.00 12.52
C ILE A 191 3.85 -5.31 11.74
N GLU A 192 2.70 -5.96 11.68
CA GLU A 192 2.46 -7.10 10.82
C GLU A 192 1.95 -6.63 9.46
N LEU A 193 2.65 -6.99 8.38
CA LEU A 193 2.10 -6.92 7.02
C LEU A 193 1.36 -8.24 6.76
N PHE A 194 0.04 -8.18 6.81
CA PHE A 194 -0.83 -9.33 6.58
C PHE A 194 -1.22 -9.41 5.12
N LEU A 195 -0.85 -10.50 4.45
CA LEU A 195 -1.06 -10.74 3.02
C LEU A 195 -2.02 -11.93 2.82
N PRO A 196 -3.34 -11.76 3.01
CA PRO A 196 -4.30 -12.86 2.99
C PRO A 196 -4.50 -13.49 1.62
N LEU A 197 -4.07 -12.83 0.55
CA LEU A 197 -4.14 -13.32 -0.82
C LEU A 197 -2.83 -13.97 -1.30
N ARG A 198 -1.79 -13.97 -0.47
CA ARG A 198 -0.43 -14.34 -0.88
C ARG A 198 -0.37 -15.63 -1.72
N ASN A 199 -1.12 -16.65 -1.34
CA ASN A 199 -1.11 -17.97 -1.96
C ASN A 199 -2.22 -18.17 -3.01
N ILE A 200 -3.06 -17.15 -3.26
CA ILE A 200 -4.10 -17.22 -4.29
C ILE A 200 -3.47 -17.09 -5.67
N LYS A 201 -3.77 -18.03 -6.54
CA LYS A 201 -3.13 -18.14 -7.87
C LYS A 201 -3.94 -17.49 -8.98
N SER A 202 -5.26 -17.56 -8.90
CA SER A 202 -6.17 -17.19 -9.98
C SER A 202 -6.88 -15.85 -9.73
N GLY A 203 -6.99 -15.03 -10.78
CA GLY A 203 -7.82 -13.82 -10.78
C GLY A 203 -9.32 -14.13 -10.55
N LYS A 204 -9.78 -15.30 -11.01
CA LYS A 204 -11.17 -15.76 -10.78
C LYS A 204 -11.48 -16.00 -9.29
N GLU A 205 -10.51 -16.49 -8.52
CA GLU A 205 -10.67 -16.62 -7.06
C GLU A 205 -10.81 -15.24 -6.40
N ILE A 206 -10.07 -14.25 -6.89
CA ILE A 206 -10.18 -12.85 -6.41
C ILE A 206 -11.58 -12.29 -6.73
N GLU A 207 -12.09 -12.51 -7.93
CA GLU A 207 -13.45 -12.09 -8.33
C GLU A 207 -14.52 -12.74 -7.45
N ALA A 208 -14.37 -14.01 -7.14
CA ALA A 208 -15.28 -14.71 -6.25
C ALA A 208 -15.29 -14.13 -4.82
N ILE A 209 -14.14 -13.68 -4.30
CA ILE A 209 -14.05 -13.02 -2.99
C ILE A 209 -14.75 -11.65 -3.00
N VAL A 210 -14.59 -10.87 -4.06
CA VAL A 210 -15.18 -9.52 -4.19
C VAL A 210 -16.66 -9.59 -4.58
N GLY A 211 -17.07 -10.63 -5.28
CA GLY A 211 -18.44 -10.80 -5.78
C GLY A 211 -18.76 -9.97 -7.03
N GLU A 212 -17.75 -9.47 -7.72
CA GLU A 212 -17.89 -8.67 -8.94
C GLU A 212 -16.86 -9.12 -9.98
N ALA A 213 -17.27 -9.21 -11.25
CA ALA A 213 -16.36 -9.41 -12.37
C ALA A 213 -15.45 -8.19 -12.54
N TRP A 214 -14.26 -8.42 -13.08
CA TRP A 214 -13.25 -7.38 -13.22
C TRP A 214 -12.79 -7.24 -14.67
N ASP A 215 -12.95 -6.06 -15.23
CA ASP A 215 -12.30 -5.67 -16.49
C ASP A 215 -10.92 -5.07 -16.22
N GLU A 216 -9.88 -5.68 -16.78
CA GLU A 216 -8.52 -5.14 -16.69
C GLU A 216 -8.45 -3.85 -17.53
N GLY A 217 -8.01 -2.76 -16.91
CA GLY A 217 -7.65 -1.53 -17.61
C GLY A 217 -8.27 -0.26 -17.02
N ASP A 218 -9.58 -0.17 -16.89
CA ASP A 218 -10.25 1.09 -16.52
C ASP A 218 -10.53 1.25 -15.03
N GLN A 219 -10.28 0.22 -14.22
CA GLN A 219 -10.72 0.17 -12.84
C GLN A 219 -9.60 0.36 -11.80
N GLN A 220 -8.44 0.85 -12.21
CA GLN A 220 -7.33 1.20 -11.32
C GLN A 220 -6.45 2.29 -11.93
N LEU A 221 -5.73 3.02 -11.09
CA LEU A 221 -4.71 3.93 -11.55
C LEU A 221 -3.60 3.18 -12.29
N SER A 222 -3.08 3.81 -13.33
CA SER A 222 -1.88 3.38 -14.03
C SER A 222 -0.64 4.06 -13.45
N CYS A 223 0.52 3.49 -13.69
CA CYS A 223 1.81 4.05 -13.26
C CYS A 223 2.73 4.17 -14.48
N VAL A 224 3.39 5.32 -14.64
CA VAL A 224 4.33 5.56 -15.75
C VAL A 224 5.54 4.61 -15.73
N LEU A 225 5.85 4.01 -14.57
CA LEU A 225 6.93 3.04 -14.40
C LEU A 225 6.43 1.59 -14.40
N SER A 226 5.13 1.35 -14.67
CA SER A 226 4.57 0.01 -14.67
C SER A 226 5.30 -0.88 -15.67
N LYS A 227 5.63 -2.11 -15.23
CA LYS A 227 6.33 -3.10 -16.05
C LYS A 227 7.73 -2.68 -16.54
N ASN A 228 8.42 -1.75 -15.84
CA ASN A 228 9.78 -1.33 -16.20
C ASN A 228 10.84 -2.44 -16.09
N TYR A 229 10.45 -3.62 -15.65
CA TYR A 229 11.25 -4.85 -15.53
C TYR A 229 10.92 -5.90 -16.60
N VAL A 230 10.02 -5.58 -17.51
CA VAL A 230 9.64 -6.46 -18.61
C VAL A 230 10.54 -6.16 -19.80
N GLU A 231 11.19 -7.16 -20.33
CA GLU A 231 12.05 -7.07 -21.52
C GLU A 231 11.22 -6.79 -22.79
N ALA A 232 11.90 -6.39 -23.85
CA ALA A 232 11.23 -6.04 -25.13
C ALA A 232 10.45 -7.22 -25.74
N ASP A 233 10.85 -8.46 -25.45
CA ASP A 233 10.16 -9.69 -25.88
C ASP A 233 9.02 -10.12 -24.95
N GLY A 234 8.74 -9.34 -23.90
CA GLY A 234 7.69 -9.62 -22.91
C GLY A 234 8.14 -10.54 -21.77
N THR A 235 9.38 -11.00 -21.77
CA THR A 235 9.91 -11.83 -20.67
C THR A 235 10.27 -11.01 -19.44
N VAL A 236 10.43 -11.68 -18.30
CA VAL A 236 10.91 -11.09 -17.05
C VAL A 236 12.12 -11.87 -16.56
N SER A 237 13.28 -11.22 -16.54
CA SER A 237 14.48 -11.77 -15.95
C SER A 237 14.39 -11.67 -14.42
N LEU A 238 14.06 -12.79 -13.77
CA LEU A 238 13.92 -12.84 -12.32
C LEU A 238 15.23 -13.27 -11.67
N HIS A 239 15.84 -12.37 -10.90
CA HIS A 239 17.02 -12.62 -10.09
C HIS A 239 16.71 -12.36 -8.60
N GLU A 240 16.20 -13.36 -7.90
CA GLU A 240 15.75 -13.25 -6.51
C GLU A 240 16.85 -12.77 -5.56
N GLU A 241 18.08 -13.26 -5.74
CA GLU A 241 19.24 -12.82 -4.93
C GLU A 241 19.52 -11.33 -5.12
N ALA A 242 19.41 -10.81 -6.33
CA ALA A 242 19.63 -9.40 -6.63
C ALA A 242 18.52 -8.52 -5.98
N ILE A 243 17.27 -8.99 -5.96
CA ILE A 243 16.17 -8.32 -5.26
C ILE A 243 16.46 -8.22 -3.77
N ILE A 244 16.85 -9.33 -3.14
CA ILE A 244 17.19 -9.36 -1.71
C ILE A 244 18.38 -8.46 -1.42
N LYS A 245 19.42 -8.51 -2.25
CA LYS A 245 20.61 -7.69 -2.11
C LYS A 245 20.27 -6.20 -2.18
N TYR A 246 19.49 -5.77 -3.20
CA TYR A 246 19.01 -4.39 -3.32
C TYR A 246 18.21 -3.94 -2.08
N LEU A 247 17.26 -4.76 -1.63
CA LEU A 247 16.44 -4.43 -0.48
C LEU A 247 17.27 -4.27 0.81
N ARG A 248 18.23 -5.17 1.06
CA ARG A 248 19.02 -5.18 2.30
C ARG A 248 20.16 -4.18 2.31
N GLU A 249 20.86 -4.02 1.18
CA GLU A 249 22.06 -3.18 1.11
C GLU A 249 21.75 -1.71 0.80
N PHE A 250 20.54 -1.41 0.33
CA PHE A 250 20.17 -0.05 -0.01
C PHE A 250 18.77 0.34 0.50
N ALA A 251 17.71 -0.37 0.05
CA ALA A 251 16.35 0.14 0.18
C ALA A 251 15.88 0.23 1.64
N PHE A 252 16.23 -0.73 2.50
CA PHE A 252 15.83 -0.72 3.90
C PHE A 252 16.46 0.43 4.68
N GLU A 253 17.75 0.69 4.48
CA GLU A 253 18.43 1.83 5.12
C GLU A 253 17.78 3.14 4.69
N LYS A 254 17.54 3.32 3.39
CA LYS A 254 16.89 4.54 2.88
C LYS A 254 15.44 4.68 3.32
N ALA A 255 14.72 3.59 3.48
CA ALA A 255 13.38 3.60 4.03
C ALA A 255 13.39 4.01 5.51
N GLU A 256 14.30 3.48 6.32
CA GLU A 256 14.47 3.86 7.73
C GLU A 256 14.88 5.32 7.89
N GLU A 257 15.87 5.79 7.13
CA GLU A 257 16.29 7.20 7.09
C GLU A 257 15.11 8.13 6.75
N GLY A 258 14.31 7.74 5.75
CA GLY A 258 13.20 8.57 5.27
C GLY A 258 12.06 8.74 6.26
N ILE A 259 11.77 7.74 7.09
CA ILE A 259 10.68 7.82 8.08
C ILE A 259 11.14 8.30 9.46
N LYS A 260 12.43 8.26 9.75
CA LYS A 260 12.98 8.64 11.06
C LYS A 260 12.50 10.00 11.57
N PRO A 261 12.58 11.11 10.79
CA PRO A 261 12.11 12.42 11.24
C PRO A 261 10.62 12.45 11.61
N TYR A 262 9.81 11.65 10.90
CA TYR A 262 8.37 11.56 11.16
C TYR A 262 8.06 10.81 12.45
N LEU A 263 8.82 9.75 12.76
CA LEU A 263 8.65 8.99 14.00
C LEU A 263 9.11 9.80 15.20
N GLU A 264 10.21 10.54 15.09
CA GLU A 264 10.70 11.45 16.15
C GLU A 264 9.65 12.52 16.49
N LYS A 265 8.99 13.09 15.47
CA LYS A 265 7.93 14.08 15.68
C LYS A 265 6.72 13.48 16.42
N ILE A 266 6.29 12.27 16.08
CA ILE A 266 5.16 11.61 16.78
C ILE A 266 5.47 11.41 18.26
N HIS A 267 6.70 11.04 18.61
CA HIS A 267 7.12 10.87 19.99
C HIS A 267 7.20 12.18 20.78
N SER A 268 7.44 13.32 20.13
CA SER A 268 7.45 14.63 20.79
C SER A 268 6.04 15.17 21.09
N ASP A 269 5.02 14.67 20.38
CA ASP A 269 3.62 15.11 20.51
C ASP A 269 2.79 14.19 21.45
N GLU A 270 3.37 13.06 21.95
CA GLU A 270 2.77 12.17 22.97
C GLU A 270 3.17 12.55 24.39
#